data_8cb37fb8c5b1c1d074c94d8cd8b39604
#
_entry.id   8cb37fb8c5b1c1d074c94d8cd8b39604
#
_cell.length_a   1.000
_cell.length_b   1.000
_cell.length_c   1.000
_cell.angle_alpha   90.00
_cell.angle_beta   90.00
_cell.angle_gamma   90.00
#
_symmetry.space_group_name_H-M   'P 1'
#
loop_
_entity.id
_entity.type
_entity.pdbx_description
1 polymer ?
#
loop_
_entity_poly.entity_id
_entity_poly.type
_entity_poly.pdbx_seq_one_letter_code
_entity_poly.pdbx_strand_id
1 'polypeptide(L)'
;ENAWIAECEGRVVGSAFVVKVSDTEAKLRLLYVEPEMRGTGLGRRLTQECIAFAIARGYQKLTLWTNDILHAARHIYQTAGFVLLSEEKHHSFGHDLVGQYWALDLRN
;
A
#
# COMPACT_ATOMS: atom_id res chain seq x y z
N GLU A 1 -13.02 5.26 6.38
CA GLU A 1 -11.65 5.67 6.12
C GLU A 1 -10.83 5.66 7.39
N ASN A 2 -9.59 5.27 7.31
CA ASN A 2 -8.71 5.29 8.46
C ASN A 2 -7.27 5.54 8.02
N ALA A 3 -6.49 6.12 8.94
CA ALA A 3 -5.11 6.48 8.68
C ALA A 3 -4.21 5.96 9.80
N TRP A 4 -3.00 5.55 9.43
CA TRP A 4 -1.96 5.16 10.36
C TRP A 4 -0.75 6.05 10.16
N ILE A 5 -0.22 6.55 11.27
CA ILE A 5 0.95 7.42 11.27
C ILE A 5 1.98 6.80 12.20
N ALA A 6 3.17 6.55 11.68
CA ALA A 6 4.29 6.05 12.48
C ALA A 6 5.19 7.22 12.86
N GLU A 7 5.55 7.30 14.13
CA GLU A 7 6.43 8.34 14.66
C GLU A 7 7.65 7.71 15.32
N CYS A 8 8.78 8.40 15.21
CA CYS A 8 10.01 8.04 15.88
C CYS A 8 10.67 9.33 16.39
N GLU A 9 10.88 9.40 17.70
CA GLU A 9 11.48 10.57 18.35
C GLU A 9 10.73 11.87 18.02
N GLY A 10 9.38 11.80 18.02
CA GLY A 10 8.53 12.96 17.75
C GLY A 10 8.42 13.35 16.28
N ARG A 11 9.01 12.58 15.37
CA ARG A 11 8.97 12.84 13.94
C ARG A 11 8.16 11.77 13.22
N VAL A 12 7.33 12.18 12.27
CA VAL A 12 6.57 11.26 11.43
C VAL A 12 7.54 10.55 10.47
N VAL A 13 7.61 9.23 10.54
CA VAL A 13 8.51 8.43 9.70
C VAL A 13 7.76 7.55 8.69
N GLY A 14 6.46 7.50 8.77
CA GLY A 14 5.65 6.79 7.78
C GLY A 14 4.15 7.04 7.97
N SER A 15 3.39 6.84 6.91
CA SER A 15 1.94 6.98 6.95
C SER A 15 1.27 6.12 5.88
N ALA A 16 0.06 5.64 6.19
CA ALA A 16 -0.76 4.85 5.28
C ALA A 16 -2.23 5.14 5.53
N PHE A 17 -3.05 5.01 4.48
CA PHE A 17 -4.51 5.19 4.57
C PHE A 17 -5.23 4.00 3.97
N VAL A 18 -6.42 3.71 4.50
CA VAL A 18 -7.39 2.83 3.86
C VAL A 18 -8.63 3.66 3.55
N VAL A 19 -9.04 3.65 2.29
CA VAL A 19 -10.15 4.43 1.77
C VAL A 19 -11.21 3.48 1.24
N LYS A 20 -12.47 3.74 1.56
CA LYS A 20 -13.60 2.95 1.05
C LYS A 20 -13.80 3.23 -0.45
N VAL A 21 -13.87 2.17 -1.25
CA VAL A 21 -14.20 2.25 -2.67
C VAL A 21 -15.67 1.83 -2.88
N SER A 22 -16.08 0.76 -2.21
CA SER A 22 -17.46 0.25 -2.24
C SER A 22 -17.72 -0.49 -0.92
N ASP A 23 -18.89 -1.09 -0.79
CA ASP A 23 -19.22 -1.86 0.42
C ASP A 23 -18.31 -3.07 0.60
N THR A 24 -17.72 -3.59 -0.48
CA THR A 24 -16.88 -4.79 -0.45
C THR A 24 -15.43 -4.54 -0.73
N GLU A 25 -15.08 -3.36 -1.24
CA GLU A 25 -13.71 -3.04 -1.67
C GLU A 25 -13.17 -1.81 -0.96
N ALA A 26 -11.95 -1.90 -0.47
CA ALA A 26 -11.20 -0.77 0.06
C ALA A 26 -9.91 -0.60 -0.73
N LYS A 27 -9.32 0.57 -0.65
CA LYS A 27 -8.07 0.91 -1.33
C LYS A 27 -7.02 1.31 -0.31
N LEU A 28 -5.85 0.70 -0.42
CA LEU A 28 -4.69 1.03 0.40
C LEU A 28 -3.90 2.14 -0.28
N ARG A 29 -3.59 3.17 0.48
CA ARG A 29 -2.71 4.25 0.02
C ARG A 29 -1.56 4.36 1.01
N LEU A 30 -0.38 3.87 0.62
CA LEU A 30 0.83 4.01 1.41
C LEU A 30 1.52 5.29 0.95
N LEU A 31 1.38 6.36 1.75
CA LEU A 31 1.80 7.68 1.33
C LEU A 31 3.29 7.92 1.52
N TYR A 32 3.89 7.35 2.56
CA TYR A 32 5.24 7.75 2.90
C TYR A 32 5.91 6.76 3.85
N VAL A 33 7.19 6.51 3.59
CA VAL A 33 8.11 5.87 4.55
C VAL A 33 9.44 6.61 4.43
N GLU A 34 9.94 7.16 5.53
CA GLU A 34 11.23 7.85 5.55
C GLU A 34 12.32 6.95 4.99
N PRO A 35 13.24 7.46 4.14
CA PRO A 35 14.31 6.65 3.59
C PRO A 35 15.15 5.94 4.65
N GLU A 36 15.42 6.59 5.78
CA GLU A 36 16.18 6.00 6.88
C GLU A 36 15.44 4.85 7.58
N MET A 37 14.12 4.77 7.42
CA MET A 37 13.31 3.70 7.98
C MET A 37 13.10 2.54 7.01
N ARG A 38 13.58 2.64 5.79
CA ARG A 38 13.52 1.56 4.82
C ARG A 38 14.43 0.43 5.29
N GLY A 39 13.96 -0.80 5.15
CA GLY A 39 14.70 -1.96 5.65
C GLY A 39 14.45 -2.27 7.11
N THR A 40 13.72 -1.41 7.85
CA THR A 40 13.35 -1.67 9.24
C THR A 40 12.06 -2.47 9.39
N GLY A 41 11.34 -2.70 8.28
CA GLY A 41 10.05 -3.37 8.29
C GLY A 41 8.86 -2.44 8.52
N LEU A 42 9.07 -1.12 8.56
CA LEU A 42 7.99 -0.16 8.81
C LEU A 42 6.90 -0.20 7.73
N GLY A 43 7.28 -0.19 6.45
CA GLY A 43 6.31 -0.26 5.36
C GLY A 43 5.50 -1.53 5.39
N ARG A 44 6.15 -2.65 5.69
CA ARG A 44 5.49 -3.95 5.85
C ARG A 44 4.50 -3.93 7.00
N ARG A 45 4.90 -3.34 8.14
CA ARG A 45 4.04 -3.23 9.33
C ARG A 45 2.81 -2.37 9.04
N LEU A 46 2.99 -1.21 8.40
CA LEU A 46 1.88 -0.33 8.03
C LEU A 46 0.92 -1.05 7.08
N THR A 47 1.45 -1.79 6.11
CA THR A 47 0.64 -2.58 5.18
C THR A 47 -0.17 -3.64 5.92
N GLN A 48 0.44 -4.36 6.86
CA GLN A 48 -0.24 -5.40 7.64
C GLN A 48 -1.35 -4.82 8.51
N GLU A 49 -1.13 -3.64 9.10
CA GLU A 49 -2.16 -2.95 9.90
C GLU A 49 -3.36 -2.58 9.03
N CYS A 50 -3.11 -2.10 7.81
CA CYS A 50 -4.18 -1.78 6.87
C CYS A 50 -4.96 -3.01 6.45
N ILE A 51 -4.29 -4.13 6.22
CA ILE A 51 -4.95 -5.40 5.87
C ILE A 51 -5.84 -5.86 7.02
N ALA A 52 -5.31 -5.84 8.25
CA ALA A 52 -6.07 -6.24 9.44
C ALA A 52 -7.32 -5.39 9.62
N PHE A 53 -7.20 -4.07 9.43
CA PHE A 53 -8.32 -3.16 9.51
C PHE A 53 -9.38 -3.49 8.45
N ALA A 54 -8.97 -3.71 7.22
CA ALA A 54 -9.89 -4.02 6.12
C ALA A 54 -10.66 -5.32 6.39
N ILE A 55 -9.97 -6.34 6.91
CA ILE A 55 -10.61 -7.59 7.30
C ILE A 55 -11.63 -7.36 8.42
N ALA A 56 -11.24 -6.61 9.45
CA ALA A 56 -12.10 -6.33 10.61
C ALA A 56 -13.35 -5.54 10.22
N ARG A 57 -13.26 -4.72 9.17
CA ARG A 57 -14.39 -3.95 8.67
C ARG A 57 -15.28 -4.72 7.68
N GLY A 58 -14.91 -5.96 7.37
CA GLY A 58 -15.70 -6.81 6.49
C GLY A 58 -15.48 -6.59 5.00
N TYR A 59 -14.45 -5.86 4.61
CA TYR A 59 -14.11 -5.73 3.21
C TYR A 59 -13.65 -7.09 2.65
N GLN A 60 -13.98 -7.34 1.39
CA GLN A 60 -13.63 -8.60 0.73
C GLN A 60 -12.39 -8.45 -0.15
N LYS A 61 -12.03 -7.22 -0.50
CA LYS A 61 -10.92 -6.95 -1.42
C LYS A 61 -10.22 -5.67 -1.00
N LEU A 62 -8.91 -5.69 -1.03
CA LEU A 62 -8.07 -4.52 -0.81
C LEU A 62 -7.21 -4.30 -2.05
N THR A 63 -7.28 -3.11 -2.63
CA THR A 63 -6.54 -2.77 -3.85
C THR A 63 -5.53 -1.67 -3.59
N LEU A 64 -4.57 -1.54 -4.49
CA LEU A 64 -3.62 -0.43 -4.45
C LEU A 64 -3.09 -0.14 -5.85
N TRP A 65 -2.59 1.07 -6.02
CA TRP A 65 -1.91 1.52 -7.22
C TRP A 65 -0.52 2.01 -6.85
N THR A 66 0.50 1.61 -7.61
CA THR A 66 1.88 2.05 -7.39
C THR A 66 2.63 2.14 -8.70
N ASN A 67 3.81 2.73 -8.68
CA ASN A 67 4.72 2.77 -9.82
C ASN A 67 5.83 1.72 -9.64
N ASP A 68 6.31 1.19 -10.76
CA ASP A 68 7.33 0.15 -10.75
C ASP A 68 8.68 0.62 -10.19
N ILE A 69 8.93 1.93 -10.15
CA ILE A 69 10.15 2.47 -9.58
C ILE A 69 10.23 2.25 -8.06
N LEU A 70 9.13 1.87 -7.43
CA LEU A 70 9.06 1.63 -5.99
C LEU A 70 9.29 0.14 -5.69
N HIS A 71 10.46 -0.38 -6.03
CA HIS A 71 10.78 -1.80 -5.90
C HIS A 71 10.60 -2.36 -4.49
N ALA A 72 10.97 -1.58 -3.47
CA ALA A 72 10.81 -2.01 -2.08
C ALA A 72 9.34 -2.20 -1.72
N ALA A 73 8.47 -1.29 -2.19
CA ALA A 73 7.04 -1.39 -1.97
C ALA A 73 6.45 -2.61 -2.68
N ARG A 74 6.90 -2.88 -3.91
CA ARG A 74 6.45 -4.08 -4.65
C ARG A 74 6.76 -5.36 -3.87
N HIS A 75 7.94 -5.46 -3.31
CA HIS A 75 8.33 -6.61 -2.51
C HIS A 75 7.41 -6.77 -1.28
N ILE A 76 7.08 -5.66 -0.62
CA ILE A 76 6.16 -5.67 0.52
C ILE A 76 4.79 -6.20 0.10
N TYR A 77 4.25 -5.72 -1.03
CA TYR A 77 2.93 -6.14 -1.50
C TYR A 77 2.92 -7.60 -1.91
N GLN A 78 3.94 -8.07 -2.62
CA GLN A 78 4.05 -9.48 -3.00
C GLN A 78 4.12 -10.39 -1.78
N THR A 79 4.91 -10.01 -0.78
CA THR A 79 5.07 -10.81 0.44
C THR A 79 3.77 -10.85 1.26
N ALA A 80 2.98 -9.77 1.20
CA ALA A 80 1.69 -9.71 1.90
C ALA A 80 0.59 -10.51 1.19
N GLY A 81 0.83 -10.97 -0.04
CA GLY A 81 -0.13 -11.78 -0.79
C GLY A 81 -0.88 -11.04 -1.89
N PHE A 82 -0.56 -9.77 -2.13
CA PHE A 82 -1.16 -9.03 -3.23
C PHE A 82 -0.72 -9.61 -4.56
N VAL A 83 -1.63 -9.56 -5.53
CA VAL A 83 -1.39 -10.05 -6.89
C VAL A 83 -1.45 -8.87 -7.86
N LEU A 84 -0.49 -8.80 -8.76
CA LEU A 84 -0.47 -7.80 -9.82
C LEU A 84 -1.58 -8.11 -10.83
N LEU A 85 -2.53 -7.18 -10.99
CA LEU A 85 -3.65 -7.35 -11.92
C LEU A 85 -3.40 -6.69 -13.27
N SER A 86 -2.75 -5.54 -13.30
CA SER A 86 -2.50 -4.83 -14.54
C SER A 86 -1.32 -3.88 -14.40
N GLU A 87 -0.72 -3.58 -15.55
CA GLU A 87 0.33 -2.57 -15.65
C GLU A 87 -0.05 -1.59 -16.75
N GLU A 88 0.31 -0.33 -16.56
CA GLU A 88 0.03 0.72 -17.54
C GLU A 88 1.25 1.60 -17.67
N LYS A 89 1.80 1.66 -18.88
CA LYS A 89 2.94 2.53 -19.18
C LYS A 89 2.45 3.95 -19.41
N HIS A 90 3.11 4.92 -18.80
CA HIS A 90 2.81 6.32 -19.04
C HIS A 90 4.07 7.17 -18.95
N HIS A 91 4.04 8.33 -19.60
CA HIS A 91 5.13 9.29 -19.55
C HIS A 91 4.68 10.48 -18.70
N SER A 92 5.46 10.79 -17.68
CA SER A 92 5.12 11.89 -16.77
C SER A 92 6.40 12.55 -16.28
N PHE A 93 6.38 13.90 -16.26
CA PHE A 93 7.52 14.69 -15.77
C PHE A 93 8.85 14.33 -16.44
N GLY A 94 8.83 14.01 -17.76
CA GLY A 94 10.03 13.63 -18.50
C GLY A 94 10.52 12.21 -18.26
N HIS A 95 9.75 11.39 -17.54
CA HIS A 95 10.11 10.00 -17.24
C HIS A 95 9.07 9.03 -17.76
N ASP A 96 9.51 7.88 -18.22
CA ASP A 96 8.64 6.77 -18.54
C ASP A 96 8.38 5.98 -17.25
N LEU A 97 7.12 5.85 -16.88
CA LEU A 97 6.71 5.14 -15.67
C LEU A 97 5.79 3.99 -16.03
N VAL A 98 5.83 2.93 -15.21
CA VAL A 98 4.89 1.83 -15.31
C VAL A 98 4.03 1.84 -14.05
N GLY A 99 2.76 2.22 -14.20
CA GLY A 99 1.80 2.15 -13.12
C GLY A 99 1.33 0.71 -12.96
N GLN A 100 1.15 0.27 -11.71
CA GLN A 100 0.74 -1.08 -11.39
C GLN A 100 -0.46 -1.10 -10.47
N TYR A 101 -1.43 -1.95 -10.78
CA TYR A 101 -2.63 -2.15 -9.99
C TYR A 101 -2.57 -3.54 -9.36
N TRP A 102 -2.63 -3.58 -8.04
CA TRP A 102 -2.51 -4.79 -7.25
C TRP A 102 -3.78 -5.01 -6.43
N ALA A 103 -4.10 -6.26 -6.15
CA ALA A 103 -5.24 -6.60 -5.31
C ALA A 103 -4.94 -7.76 -4.38
N LEU A 104 -5.56 -7.73 -3.21
CA LEU A 104 -5.53 -8.80 -2.23
C LEU A 104 -6.96 -9.23 -1.94
N ASP A 105 -7.24 -10.52 -2.12
CA ASP A 105 -8.52 -11.11 -1.74
C ASP A 105 -8.50 -11.36 -0.22
N LEU A 106 -9.43 -10.73 0.48
CA LEU A 106 -9.53 -10.83 1.94
C LEU A 106 -10.46 -11.95 2.40
N ARG A 107 -11.13 -12.61 1.48
CA ARG A 107 -12.02 -13.73 1.79
C ARG A 107 -11.22 -15.00 1.97
N ASN A 108 -11.47 -15.69 3.03
CA ASN A 108 -10.85 -16.99 3.30
C ASN A 108 -11.91 -18.03 3.56
#